data_e7c1fc665d05ade4f124cb6851d8c826
#
_entry.id   e7c1fc665d05ade4f124cb6851d8c826
#
_cell.length_a   1.000
_cell.length_b   1.000
_cell.length_c   1.000
_cell.angle_alpha   90.00
_cell.angle_beta   90.00
_cell.angle_gamma   90.00
#
_symmetry.space_group_name_H-M   'P 1'
#
loop_
_entity.id
_entity.type
_entity.pdbx_description
1 polymer ?
#
loop_
_entity_poly.entity_id
_entity_poly.type
_entity_poly.pdbx_seq_one_letter_code
_entity_poly.pdbx_strand_id
1 'polypeptide(L)'
;YEIKGFYTSSLGNVTQSMSISDLKVRLMECGGSFGSGDWNTPLAGEELIPFEQYILGVAYQEIGPSAPDEAIKAQMVAARSFSLARPVAMNNANGKKLEEENGQWILQLSSCVADQVYCNPDLGCSAMNDGEQYGTVRSGVDQAVKLKDPLPEDHNMRVLANETMGELLVNEQGNIVYTNYASSIQNQFIELANQGLNYKQILLQVYGDASNIDRMSCNNGSGSGCSSTGSTGPYAGWKQSDSAWGSISLGGSNETISSAGCLVTSVAMLIAKSGVETNVEGDFNPGTFVQRLNQIGGFYGASFVWGSVSEAAPSFQFVSRTYVSGQSRSQKLQTLANLLNQGYYVVAEVKGNTGQHWVAIDGIDGNNIMMMDPGSQSTNMWQQYNWANTSQFAYFRVS
;
A
#
# COMPACT_ATOMS: atom_id res chain seq x y z
N TYR A 1 -4.76 -12.59 -6.69
CA TYR A 1 -3.67 -13.43 -7.21
C TYR A 1 -3.46 -14.58 -6.24
N GLU A 2 -3.66 -15.82 -6.70
CA GLU A 2 -3.18 -16.99 -5.98
C GLU A 2 -1.65 -16.98 -6.04
N ILE A 3 -0.98 -16.94 -4.90
CA ILE A 3 0.46 -17.20 -4.83
C ILE A 3 0.63 -18.71 -5.07
N LYS A 4 0.68 -19.11 -6.34
CA LYS A 4 0.92 -20.50 -6.72
C LYS A 4 2.33 -20.87 -6.28
N GLY A 5 2.45 -21.86 -5.40
CA GLY A 5 3.73 -22.37 -4.91
C GLY A 5 3.95 -22.25 -3.41
N PHE A 6 3.27 -21.34 -2.73
CA PHE A 6 3.41 -21.20 -1.28
C PHE A 6 2.70 -22.33 -0.50
N TYR A 7 1.70 -22.98 -1.10
CA TYR A 7 0.77 -23.88 -0.40
C TYR A 7 0.84 -25.35 -0.80
N THR A 8 1.70 -25.74 -1.74
CA THR A 8 1.64 -27.10 -2.28
C THR A 8 2.32 -28.18 -1.45
N SER A 9 3.06 -27.85 -0.40
CA SER A 9 3.85 -28.88 0.32
C SER A 9 3.51 -29.11 1.79
N SER A 10 2.75 -28.23 2.47
CA SER A 10 2.48 -28.47 3.91
C SER A 10 1.06 -28.15 4.41
N LEU A 11 0.24 -27.44 3.67
CA LEU A 11 -1.09 -27.03 4.11
C LEU A 11 -2.19 -27.47 3.14
N GLY A 12 -2.26 -28.71 2.75
CA GLY A 12 -3.26 -29.30 1.84
C GLY A 12 -4.44 -28.39 1.49
N ASN A 13 -4.52 -27.93 0.23
CA ASN A 13 -5.68 -27.25 -0.38
C ASN A 13 -6.20 -25.97 0.28
N VAL A 14 -5.37 -25.13 0.89
CA VAL A 14 -5.80 -23.80 1.33
C VAL A 14 -5.62 -22.81 0.17
N THR A 15 -6.66 -22.67 -0.63
CA THR A 15 -6.81 -21.65 -1.68
C THR A 15 -7.32 -20.33 -1.10
N GLN A 16 -6.78 -19.86 0.02
CA GLN A 16 -7.09 -18.52 0.51
C GLN A 16 -6.05 -17.54 -0.03
N SER A 17 -6.51 -16.49 -0.69
CA SER A 17 -5.68 -15.39 -1.13
C SER A 17 -5.17 -14.62 0.10
N MET A 18 -3.90 -14.77 0.42
CA MET A 18 -3.25 -13.98 1.47
C MET A 18 -3.04 -12.55 0.98
N SER A 19 -3.51 -11.58 1.76
CA SER A 19 -3.24 -10.17 1.50
C SER A 19 -1.95 -9.73 2.17
N ILE A 20 -1.23 -8.81 1.53
CA ILE A 20 -0.01 -8.22 2.12
C ILE A 20 -0.32 -7.49 3.43
N SER A 21 -1.50 -6.89 3.57
CA SER A 21 -1.94 -6.20 4.77
C SER A 21 -2.17 -7.13 5.96
N ASP A 22 -2.52 -8.39 5.67
CA ASP A 22 -2.83 -9.38 6.70
C ASP A 22 -1.57 -10.15 7.14
N LEU A 23 -0.45 -9.91 6.47
CA LEU A 23 0.82 -10.57 6.77
C LEU A 23 1.60 -9.80 7.84
N LYS A 24 1.94 -10.50 8.92
CA LYS A 24 2.80 -10.02 9.99
C LYS A 24 4.08 -10.85 10.08
N VAL A 25 5.10 -10.28 10.64
CA VAL A 25 6.36 -10.95 10.95
C VAL A 25 6.48 -11.15 12.46
N ARG A 26 6.80 -12.37 12.87
CA ARG A 26 7.27 -12.68 14.20
C ARG A 26 8.77 -12.86 14.14
N LEU A 27 9.52 -12.00 14.82
CA LEU A 27 10.96 -12.15 14.93
C LEU A 27 11.31 -13.27 15.90
N MET A 28 12.24 -14.11 15.50
CA MET A 28 12.74 -15.22 16.28
C MET A 28 14.16 -14.90 16.77
N GLU A 29 14.54 -15.41 17.94
CA GLU A 29 15.89 -15.23 18.48
C GLU A 29 16.98 -15.81 17.58
N CYS A 30 18.18 -15.25 17.70
CA CYS A 30 19.37 -15.79 17.06
C CYS A 30 19.94 -16.89 17.94
N GLY A 31 20.10 -18.09 17.40
CA GLY A 31 20.80 -19.18 18.10
C GLY A 31 22.26 -18.83 18.40
N GLY A 32 22.85 -19.49 19.41
CA GLY A 32 24.20 -19.21 19.92
C GLY A 32 25.35 -19.45 18.96
N SER A 33 25.12 -19.89 17.73
CA SER A 33 26.11 -20.02 16.66
C SER A 33 25.86 -18.98 15.59
N PHE A 34 26.90 -18.32 15.14
CA PHE A 34 26.83 -17.32 14.08
C PHE A 34 26.08 -17.85 12.84
N GLY A 35 24.96 -17.22 12.50
CA GLY A 35 24.15 -17.58 11.34
C GLY A 35 23.08 -18.67 11.57
N SER A 36 22.97 -19.24 12.77
CA SER A 36 21.85 -20.14 13.12
C SER A 36 20.76 -19.35 13.84
N GLY A 37 19.52 -19.37 13.31
CA GLY A 37 18.35 -18.86 14.03
C GLY A 37 17.88 -19.89 15.07
N ASP A 38 17.38 -19.41 16.21
CA ASP A 38 16.55 -20.23 17.09
C ASP A 38 15.08 -20.04 16.67
N TRP A 39 14.58 -20.98 15.90
CA TRP A 39 13.23 -20.96 15.34
C TRP A 39 12.13 -21.32 16.34
N ASN A 40 12.48 -21.62 17.57
CA ASN A 40 11.54 -22.03 18.61
C ASN A 40 11.26 -20.91 19.61
N THR A 41 12.15 -19.92 19.70
CA THR A 41 12.02 -18.85 20.68
C THR A 41 11.73 -17.51 19.99
N PRO A 42 10.50 -16.95 20.17
CA PRO A 42 10.23 -15.57 19.74
C PRO A 42 11.12 -14.57 20.46
N LEU A 43 11.55 -13.53 19.75
CA LEU A 43 12.35 -12.46 20.33
C LEU A 43 11.54 -11.73 21.42
N ALA A 44 12.07 -11.67 22.62
CA ALA A 44 11.36 -11.13 23.78
C ALA A 44 11.09 -9.62 23.61
N GLY A 45 9.85 -9.21 23.93
CA GLY A 45 9.44 -7.80 23.88
C GLY A 45 9.08 -7.28 22.49
N GLU A 46 9.12 -8.12 21.45
CA GLU A 46 8.70 -7.74 20.10
C GLU A 46 7.24 -8.10 19.85
N GLU A 47 6.48 -7.13 19.38
CA GLU A 47 5.13 -7.33 18.85
C GLU A 47 5.20 -7.88 17.42
N LEU A 48 4.06 -8.36 16.92
CA LEU A 48 3.95 -8.74 15.51
C LEU A 48 4.14 -7.50 14.62
N ILE A 49 5.14 -7.55 13.76
CA ILE A 49 5.53 -6.44 12.89
C ILE A 49 4.76 -6.53 11.57
N PRO A 50 4.10 -5.46 11.08
CA PRO A 50 3.59 -5.43 9.71
C PRO A 50 4.69 -5.79 8.69
N PHE A 51 4.38 -6.65 7.73
CA PHE A 51 5.40 -7.17 6.81
C PHE A 51 6.14 -6.06 6.04
N GLU A 52 5.41 -5.03 5.59
CA GLU A 52 6.03 -3.90 4.87
C GLU A 52 6.94 -3.04 5.78
N GLN A 53 6.60 -2.92 7.06
CA GLN A 53 7.48 -2.27 8.05
C GLN A 53 8.77 -3.08 8.25
N TYR A 54 8.66 -4.41 8.28
CA TYR A 54 9.82 -5.31 8.31
C TYR A 54 10.71 -5.11 7.07
N ILE A 55 10.14 -5.07 5.87
CA ILE A 55 10.88 -4.85 4.62
C ILE A 55 11.60 -3.50 4.61
N LEU A 56 10.95 -2.44 5.09
CA LEU A 56 11.58 -1.12 5.24
C LEU A 56 12.81 -1.18 6.16
N GLY A 57 12.68 -1.82 7.31
CA GLY A 57 13.76 -1.98 8.27
C GLY A 57 14.92 -2.82 7.73
N VAL A 58 14.63 -3.87 6.97
CA VAL A 58 15.63 -4.68 6.26
C VAL A 58 16.37 -3.85 5.21
N ALA A 59 15.65 -3.15 4.35
CA ALA A 59 16.28 -2.32 3.30
C ALA A 59 17.17 -1.23 3.90
N TYR A 60 16.75 -0.61 5.01
CA TYR A 60 17.56 0.38 5.70
C TYR A 60 18.91 -0.21 6.17
N GLN A 61 18.92 -1.43 6.72
CA GLN A 61 20.13 -2.08 7.21
C GLN A 61 21.00 -2.68 6.11
N GLU A 62 20.40 -3.18 5.05
CA GLU A 62 21.09 -3.94 4.02
C GLU A 62 21.72 -3.05 2.95
N ILE A 63 21.02 -2.03 2.46
CA ILE A 63 21.51 -1.16 1.39
C ILE A 63 21.74 0.29 1.85
N GLY A 64 20.99 0.72 2.86
CA GLY A 64 21.08 2.05 3.47
C GLY A 64 20.38 3.17 2.68
N PRO A 65 20.12 4.30 3.37
CA PRO A 65 19.33 5.41 2.82
C PRO A 65 20.10 6.29 1.82
N SER A 66 21.42 6.13 1.70
CA SER A 66 22.26 6.91 0.77
C SER A 66 22.45 6.25 -0.59
N ALA A 67 21.95 5.02 -0.77
CA ALA A 67 21.95 4.36 -2.06
C ALA A 67 20.98 5.05 -3.05
N PRO A 68 21.18 4.90 -4.37
CA PRO A 68 20.22 5.38 -5.36
C PRO A 68 18.81 4.81 -5.15
N ASP A 69 17.77 5.61 -5.35
CA ASP A 69 16.37 5.22 -5.14
C ASP A 69 15.99 3.90 -5.86
N GLU A 70 16.44 3.73 -7.09
CA GLU A 70 16.17 2.51 -7.85
C GLU A 70 16.86 1.26 -7.28
N ALA A 71 18.03 1.43 -6.67
CA ALA A 71 18.71 0.35 -5.95
C ALA A 71 17.99 -0.01 -4.65
N ILE A 72 17.49 0.99 -3.91
CA ILE A 72 16.70 0.80 -2.70
C ILE A 72 15.39 0.06 -3.02
N LYS A 73 14.68 0.47 -4.08
CA LYS A 73 13.48 -0.23 -4.56
C LYS A 73 13.77 -1.68 -4.94
N ALA A 74 14.87 -1.92 -5.67
CA ALA A 74 15.30 -3.27 -6.02
C ALA A 74 15.56 -4.13 -4.76
N GLN A 75 16.22 -3.57 -3.75
CA GLN A 75 16.46 -4.24 -2.47
C GLN A 75 15.15 -4.62 -1.77
N MET A 76 14.16 -3.72 -1.73
CA MET A 76 12.87 -3.97 -1.09
C MET A 76 12.10 -5.11 -1.76
N VAL A 77 12.04 -5.13 -3.09
CA VAL A 77 11.38 -6.22 -3.85
C VAL A 77 12.13 -7.53 -3.66
N ALA A 78 13.46 -7.51 -3.70
CA ALA A 78 14.27 -8.70 -3.43
C ALA A 78 14.09 -9.22 -2.00
N ALA A 79 14.04 -8.33 -1.00
CA ALA A 79 13.82 -8.70 0.39
C ALA A 79 12.46 -9.37 0.63
N ARG A 80 11.39 -8.87 -0.01
CA ARG A 80 10.07 -9.50 0.04
C ARG A 80 10.09 -10.89 -0.58
N SER A 81 10.66 -11.00 -1.78
CA SER A 81 10.75 -12.27 -2.50
C SER A 81 11.57 -13.29 -1.72
N PHE A 82 12.69 -12.89 -1.13
CA PHE A 82 13.49 -13.72 -0.23
C PHE A 82 12.68 -14.23 0.96
N SER A 83 12.01 -13.32 1.67
CA SER A 83 11.25 -13.65 2.88
C SER A 83 10.15 -14.67 2.60
N LEU A 84 9.44 -14.51 1.47
CA LEU A 84 8.30 -15.35 1.12
C LEU A 84 8.69 -16.64 0.40
N ALA A 85 9.74 -16.64 -0.43
CA ALA A 85 10.21 -17.84 -1.12
C ALA A 85 10.99 -18.80 -0.21
N ARG A 86 11.66 -18.29 0.82
CA ARG A 86 12.55 -19.10 1.67
C ARG A 86 11.89 -20.28 2.39
N PRO A 87 10.68 -20.15 2.99
CA PRO A 87 9.99 -21.29 3.58
C PRO A 87 9.78 -22.44 2.61
N VAL A 88 9.52 -22.13 1.34
CA VAL A 88 9.35 -23.11 0.26
C VAL A 88 10.69 -23.72 -0.15
N ALA A 89 11.70 -22.90 -0.39
CA ALA A 89 13.03 -23.33 -0.83
C ALA A 89 13.74 -24.24 0.18
N MET A 90 13.48 -24.06 1.47
CA MET A 90 14.08 -24.86 2.54
C MET A 90 13.23 -26.06 2.98
N ASN A 91 12.14 -26.37 2.30
CA ASN A 91 11.19 -27.45 2.65
C ASN A 91 10.77 -27.44 4.13
N ASN A 92 10.69 -26.29 4.75
CA ASN A 92 10.43 -26.12 6.19
C ASN A 92 11.40 -26.88 7.11
N ALA A 93 12.54 -27.35 6.60
CA ALA A 93 13.47 -28.21 7.34
C ALA A 93 14.07 -27.53 8.59
N ASN A 94 14.05 -26.20 8.66
CA ASN A 94 14.65 -25.41 9.72
C ASN A 94 13.66 -24.56 10.53
N GLY A 95 12.41 -24.99 10.61
CA GLY A 95 11.43 -24.39 11.53
C GLY A 95 10.82 -23.06 11.11
N LYS A 96 11.21 -22.51 9.97
CA LYS A 96 10.52 -21.33 9.41
C LYS A 96 9.10 -21.67 9.05
N LYS A 97 8.17 -20.94 9.60
CA LYS A 97 6.75 -21.22 9.42
C LYS A 97 6.04 -19.97 8.93
N LEU A 98 5.15 -20.19 7.99
CA LEU A 98 4.05 -19.30 7.72
C LEU A 98 2.81 -19.96 8.33
N GLU A 99 2.24 -19.33 9.34
CA GLU A 99 1.12 -19.90 10.11
C GLU A 99 -0.04 -18.90 10.10
N GLU A 100 -1.25 -19.42 10.16
CA GLU A 100 -2.45 -18.60 10.39
C GLU A 100 -2.83 -18.69 11.86
N GLU A 101 -2.82 -17.56 12.55
CA GLU A 101 -3.25 -17.44 13.94
C GLU A 101 -4.39 -16.42 14.03
N ASN A 102 -5.57 -16.85 14.46
CA ASN A 102 -6.75 -15.98 14.64
C ASN A 102 -7.12 -15.15 13.39
N GLY A 103 -7.01 -15.74 12.21
CA GLY A 103 -7.30 -15.07 10.93
C GLY A 103 -6.19 -14.15 10.43
N GLN A 104 -5.02 -14.15 11.06
CA GLN A 104 -3.86 -13.37 10.70
C GLN A 104 -2.71 -14.28 10.25
N TRP A 105 -2.11 -13.96 9.11
CA TRP A 105 -0.93 -14.66 8.62
C TRP A 105 0.34 -14.17 9.30
N ILE A 106 1.12 -15.09 9.86
CA ILE A 106 2.35 -14.79 10.60
C ILE A 106 3.52 -15.54 9.97
N LEU A 107 4.49 -14.77 9.49
CA LEU A 107 5.76 -15.28 8.96
C LEU A 107 6.82 -15.20 10.05
N GLN A 108 7.39 -16.35 10.42
CA GLN A 108 8.49 -16.41 11.36
C GLN A 108 9.82 -16.18 10.64
N LEU A 109 10.56 -15.15 11.03
CA LEU A 109 11.85 -14.78 10.49
C LEU A 109 12.84 -14.57 11.63
N SER A 110 14.10 -14.96 11.43
CA SER A 110 15.13 -14.68 12.41
C SER A 110 15.56 -13.22 12.32
N SER A 111 15.87 -12.63 13.44
CA SER A 111 16.36 -11.25 13.56
C SER A 111 17.82 -11.08 13.15
N CYS A 112 18.51 -12.13 12.73
CA CYS A 112 19.95 -12.14 12.42
C CYS A 112 20.26 -12.52 10.97
N VAL A 113 21.54 -12.53 10.62
CA VAL A 113 22.06 -12.84 9.26
C VAL A 113 21.66 -14.22 8.72
N ALA A 114 21.02 -15.07 9.52
CA ALA A 114 20.43 -16.32 9.05
C ALA A 114 19.29 -16.07 8.03
N ASP A 115 18.64 -14.90 8.13
CA ASP A 115 17.64 -14.42 7.21
C ASP A 115 18.05 -13.07 6.62
N GLN A 116 17.67 -12.00 7.28
CA GLN A 116 17.88 -10.62 6.85
C GLN A 116 18.15 -9.77 8.09
N VAL A 117 19.15 -8.90 8.02
CA VAL A 117 19.38 -7.97 9.12
C VAL A 117 18.24 -6.98 9.17
N TYR A 118 17.59 -6.90 10.30
CA TYR A 118 16.42 -6.03 10.51
C TYR A 118 16.72 -4.97 11.58
N CYS A 119 16.12 -3.80 11.38
CA CYS A 119 16.06 -2.74 12.38
C CYS A 119 14.66 -2.13 12.36
N ASN A 120 14.06 -1.94 13.54
CA ASN A 120 12.73 -1.35 13.63
C ASN A 120 12.75 0.12 13.18
N PRO A 121 12.06 0.47 12.06
CA PRO A 121 12.10 1.83 11.54
C PRO A 121 11.34 2.84 12.42
N ASP A 122 10.46 2.39 13.30
CA ASP A 122 9.66 3.26 14.17
C ASP A 122 10.25 3.45 15.56
N LEU A 123 11.13 2.55 16.00
CA LEU A 123 11.75 2.60 17.31
C LEU A 123 13.26 2.91 17.25
N GLY A 124 13.88 2.71 16.11
CA GLY A 124 15.33 2.73 15.96
C GLY A 124 16.00 1.44 16.39
N CYS A 125 17.26 1.25 15.96
CA CYS A 125 18.01 0.03 16.25
C CYS A 125 18.55 -0.04 17.68
N SER A 126 18.57 1.04 18.42
CA SER A 126 19.04 1.06 19.81
C SER A 126 18.16 0.26 20.77
N ALA A 127 16.91 -0.01 20.38
CA ALA A 127 15.99 -0.83 21.17
C ALA A 127 16.23 -2.34 20.97
N MET A 128 16.92 -2.73 19.88
CA MET A 128 17.22 -4.13 19.57
C MET A 128 18.70 -4.42 19.87
N ASN A 129 19.02 -4.54 21.12
CA ASN A 129 20.32 -5.01 21.63
C ASN A 129 21.59 -4.38 21.02
N ASP A 130 22.41 -3.87 21.90
CA ASP A 130 23.77 -3.45 21.61
C ASP A 130 24.45 -4.37 20.61
N GLY A 131 25.03 -3.77 19.58
CA GLY A 131 25.63 -4.42 18.41
C GLY A 131 26.68 -5.50 18.66
N GLU A 132 26.79 -6.05 19.86
CA GLU A 132 27.62 -7.20 20.21
C GLU A 132 27.00 -8.53 19.76
N GLN A 133 25.68 -8.64 19.61
CA GLN A 133 25.03 -9.88 19.14
C GLN A 133 24.99 -10.01 17.62
N TYR A 134 25.07 -8.90 16.89
CA TYR A 134 25.09 -8.89 15.42
C TYR A 134 26.49 -8.58 14.86
N GLY A 135 27.52 -8.88 15.65
CA GLY A 135 28.91 -8.63 15.36
C GLY A 135 29.42 -9.26 14.09
N THR A 136 29.19 -8.63 13.00
CA THR A 136 30.20 -8.43 11.97
C THR A 136 29.81 -7.21 11.18
N VAL A 137 30.42 -6.11 11.54
CA VAL A 137 30.72 -5.02 10.63
C VAL A 137 31.38 -5.67 9.40
N ARG A 138 30.69 -5.72 8.28
CA ARG A 138 31.29 -6.09 7.01
C ARG A 138 32.38 -5.06 6.74
N SER A 139 33.63 -5.50 6.71
CA SER A 139 34.73 -4.67 6.29
C SER A 139 34.50 -4.20 4.85
N GLY A 140 34.23 -2.92 4.65
CA GLY A 140 34.13 -2.30 3.33
C GLY A 140 32.85 -1.54 3.03
N VAL A 141 31.77 -1.70 3.79
CA VAL A 141 30.66 -0.76 3.80
C VAL A 141 30.84 0.10 5.03
N ASP A 142 30.84 1.43 4.88
CA ASP A 142 30.87 2.37 5.99
C ASP A 142 29.97 1.83 7.10
N GLN A 143 30.48 1.83 8.32
CA GLN A 143 29.83 1.26 9.53
C GLN A 143 28.35 1.56 9.44
N ALA A 144 27.55 0.53 9.25
CA ALA A 144 26.13 0.62 8.99
C ALA A 144 25.56 1.78 9.78
N VAL A 145 24.96 2.74 9.08
CA VAL A 145 24.34 3.87 9.72
C VAL A 145 23.26 3.28 10.61
N LYS A 146 23.60 3.00 11.86
CA LYS A 146 22.63 2.50 12.83
C LYS A 146 21.56 3.55 12.93
N LEU A 147 20.35 3.18 12.60
CA LEU A 147 19.20 4.02 12.84
C LEU A 147 19.10 4.20 14.35
N LYS A 148 19.58 5.32 14.88
CA LYS A 148 19.58 5.61 16.31
C LYS A 148 18.24 6.07 16.81
N ASP A 149 17.52 6.77 15.95
CA ASP A 149 16.22 7.39 16.22
C ASP A 149 15.18 6.83 15.26
N PRO A 150 13.89 6.92 15.57
CA PRO A 150 12.81 6.56 14.67
C PRO A 150 12.99 7.22 13.29
N LEU A 151 12.75 6.46 12.22
CA LEU A 151 12.81 6.98 10.88
C LEU A 151 11.67 7.99 10.67
N PRO A 152 11.93 9.25 10.31
CA PRO A 152 10.90 10.24 10.09
C PRO A 152 9.82 9.75 9.12
N GLU A 153 8.57 10.17 9.34
CA GLU A 153 7.43 9.78 8.51
C GLU A 153 7.60 10.20 7.03
N ASP A 154 8.27 11.31 6.78
CA ASP A 154 8.56 11.84 5.45
C ASP A 154 9.88 11.36 4.86
N HIS A 155 10.55 10.41 5.51
CA HIS A 155 11.83 9.91 5.01
C HIS A 155 11.67 9.21 3.66
N ASN A 156 12.61 9.46 2.73
CA ASN A 156 12.54 8.94 1.36
C ASN A 156 12.35 7.42 1.29
N MET A 157 13.00 6.64 2.15
CA MET A 157 12.84 5.18 2.16
C MET A 157 11.41 4.73 2.46
N ARG A 158 10.62 5.47 3.25
CA ARG A 158 9.19 5.16 3.44
C ARG A 158 8.39 5.37 2.16
N VAL A 159 8.73 6.42 1.40
CA VAL A 159 8.14 6.68 0.08
C VAL A 159 8.44 5.53 -0.87
N LEU A 160 9.70 5.10 -0.95
CA LEU A 160 10.14 4.01 -1.83
C LEU A 160 9.53 2.65 -1.43
N ALA A 161 9.37 2.40 -0.12
CA ALA A 161 8.67 1.22 0.38
C ALA A 161 7.20 1.18 -0.09
N ASN A 162 6.50 2.33 -0.02
CA ASN A 162 5.13 2.44 -0.50
C ASN A 162 5.03 2.27 -2.03
N GLU A 163 6.00 2.80 -2.79
CA GLU A 163 6.03 2.64 -4.25
C GLU A 163 6.12 1.18 -4.69
N THR A 164 6.89 0.37 -3.96
CA THR A 164 7.12 -1.05 -4.26
C THR A 164 6.28 -1.99 -3.40
N MET A 165 5.33 -1.47 -2.61
CA MET A 165 4.53 -2.27 -1.68
C MET A 165 3.92 -3.50 -2.35
N GLY A 166 4.14 -4.68 -1.75
CA GLY A 166 3.61 -5.95 -2.23
C GLY A 166 4.26 -6.50 -3.50
N GLU A 167 5.19 -5.80 -4.13
CA GLU A 167 5.86 -6.30 -5.33
C GLU A 167 6.83 -7.44 -5.01
N LEU A 168 6.76 -8.49 -5.84
CA LEU A 168 7.52 -9.73 -5.75
C LEU A 168 8.11 -10.10 -7.12
N LEU A 169 9.28 -10.71 -7.11
CA LEU A 169 9.84 -11.35 -8.30
C LEU A 169 9.19 -12.71 -8.52
N VAL A 170 8.72 -12.94 -9.72
CA VAL A 170 8.10 -14.20 -10.12
C VAL A 170 8.75 -14.75 -11.40
N ASN A 171 8.76 -16.09 -11.54
CA ASN A 171 9.16 -16.75 -12.75
C ASN A 171 7.99 -16.89 -13.75
N GLU A 172 8.23 -17.51 -14.91
CA GLU A 172 7.22 -17.72 -15.96
C GLU A 172 5.99 -18.51 -15.49
N GLN A 173 6.14 -19.35 -14.46
CA GLN A 173 5.06 -20.13 -13.87
C GLN A 173 4.29 -19.36 -12.79
N GLY A 174 4.68 -18.11 -12.49
CA GLY A 174 4.11 -17.28 -11.44
C GLY A 174 4.55 -17.66 -10.00
N ASN A 175 5.61 -18.48 -9.86
CA ASN A 175 6.18 -18.79 -8.56
C ASN A 175 7.13 -17.69 -8.11
N ILE A 176 7.15 -17.39 -6.81
CA ILE A 176 8.09 -16.42 -6.23
C ILE A 176 9.52 -16.91 -6.41
N VAL A 177 10.37 -16.06 -6.97
CA VAL A 177 11.79 -16.35 -7.14
C VAL A 177 12.51 -16.20 -5.81
N TYR A 178 13.32 -17.21 -5.46
CA TYR A 178 14.18 -17.11 -4.29
C TYR A 178 15.35 -16.17 -4.56
N THR A 179 15.29 -14.99 -4.00
CA THR A 179 16.27 -13.92 -4.17
C THR A 179 17.33 -13.98 -3.08
N ASN A 180 18.26 -14.91 -3.17
CA ASN A 180 19.42 -14.87 -2.27
C ASN A 180 20.27 -13.66 -2.61
N TYR A 181 20.54 -12.79 -1.62
CA TYR A 181 21.38 -11.61 -1.84
C TYR A 181 22.48 -11.50 -0.77
N ALA A 182 23.64 -11.05 -1.26
CA ALA A 182 24.81 -10.75 -0.46
C ALA A 182 25.28 -9.33 -0.82
N SER A 183 26.32 -8.83 -0.16
CA SER A 183 26.88 -7.48 -0.44
C SER A 183 27.24 -7.28 -1.92
N SER A 184 27.64 -8.36 -2.62
CA SER A 184 27.94 -8.30 -4.06
C SER A 184 26.70 -7.99 -4.91
N ILE A 185 25.53 -8.51 -4.52
CA ILE A 185 24.26 -8.24 -5.22
C ILE A 185 23.81 -6.80 -4.94
N GLN A 186 23.90 -6.34 -3.69
CA GLN A 186 23.59 -4.96 -3.34
C GLN A 186 24.46 -3.95 -4.11
N ASN A 187 25.76 -4.25 -4.26
CA ASN A 187 26.66 -3.44 -5.07
C ASN A 187 26.25 -3.43 -6.55
N GLN A 188 25.77 -4.55 -7.10
CA GLN A 188 25.23 -4.61 -8.46
C GLN A 188 23.97 -3.75 -8.61
N PHE A 189 23.06 -3.75 -7.61
CA PHE A 189 21.90 -2.87 -7.64
C PHE A 189 22.32 -1.40 -7.73
N ILE A 190 23.29 -0.99 -6.90
CA ILE A 190 23.81 0.39 -6.91
C ILE A 190 24.49 0.72 -8.24
N GLU A 191 25.31 -0.18 -8.76
CA GLU A 191 26.02 0.02 -10.04
C GLU A 191 25.03 0.19 -11.20
N LEU A 192 24.03 -0.70 -11.31
CA LEU A 192 23.04 -0.66 -12.38
C LEU A 192 22.12 0.55 -12.27
N ALA A 193 21.75 0.96 -11.05
CA ALA A 193 21.00 2.19 -10.81
C ALA A 193 21.80 3.42 -11.25
N ASN A 194 23.10 3.48 -10.96
CA ASN A 194 23.99 4.56 -11.41
C ASN A 194 24.17 4.58 -12.94
N GLN A 195 23.96 3.44 -13.64
CA GLN A 195 23.91 3.35 -15.09
C GLN A 195 22.55 3.79 -15.67
N GLY A 196 21.57 4.17 -14.82
CA GLY A 196 20.27 4.70 -15.22
C GLY A 196 19.18 3.62 -15.40
N LEU A 197 19.41 2.39 -14.95
CA LEU A 197 18.38 1.36 -14.98
C LEU A 197 17.37 1.60 -13.85
N ASN A 198 16.09 1.39 -14.13
CA ASN A 198 15.07 1.35 -13.08
C ASN A 198 15.11 0.02 -12.33
N TYR A 199 14.51 -0.03 -11.12
CA TYR A 199 14.56 -1.20 -10.25
C TYR A 199 14.02 -2.49 -10.90
N LYS A 200 13.03 -2.40 -11.81
CA LYS A 200 12.50 -3.57 -12.50
C LYS A 200 13.53 -4.15 -13.47
N GLN A 201 14.21 -3.29 -14.21
CA GLN A 201 15.31 -3.70 -15.11
C GLN A 201 16.48 -4.28 -14.31
N ILE A 202 16.83 -3.65 -13.18
CA ILE A 202 17.89 -4.13 -12.28
C ILE A 202 17.57 -5.55 -11.81
N LEU A 203 16.38 -5.77 -11.29
CA LEU A 203 15.96 -7.06 -10.72
C LEU A 203 15.94 -8.18 -11.77
N LEU A 204 15.36 -7.91 -12.96
CA LEU A 204 15.32 -8.90 -14.05
C LEU A 204 16.70 -9.20 -14.62
N GLN A 205 17.64 -8.24 -14.57
CA GLN A 205 19.01 -8.46 -15.02
C GLN A 205 19.82 -9.27 -13.98
N VAL A 206 19.63 -9.03 -12.71
CA VAL A 206 20.38 -9.70 -11.63
C VAL A 206 19.86 -11.10 -11.33
N TYR A 207 18.54 -11.29 -11.39
CA TYR A 207 17.89 -12.58 -11.14
C TYR A 207 17.37 -13.17 -12.44
N GLY A 208 18.23 -13.89 -13.14
CA GLY A 208 17.93 -14.46 -14.46
C GLY A 208 16.78 -15.48 -14.49
N ASP A 209 16.38 -16.01 -13.32
CA ASP A 209 15.21 -16.90 -13.18
C ASP A 209 13.89 -16.11 -13.09
N ALA A 210 13.95 -14.80 -12.87
CA ALA A 210 12.79 -13.94 -12.84
C ALA A 210 12.32 -13.57 -14.24
N SER A 211 11.03 -13.66 -14.49
CA SER A 211 10.43 -13.25 -15.76
C SER A 211 9.59 -11.98 -15.62
N ASN A 212 9.12 -11.68 -14.42
CA ASN A 212 8.26 -10.52 -14.14
C ASN A 212 8.33 -10.10 -12.69
N ILE A 213 7.83 -8.90 -12.43
CA ILE A 213 7.50 -8.41 -11.08
C ILE A 213 5.99 -8.39 -10.97
N ASP A 214 5.48 -9.17 -10.03
CA ASP A 214 4.06 -9.27 -9.73
C ASP A 214 3.76 -8.66 -8.37
N ARG A 215 2.50 -8.43 -8.04
CA ARG A 215 2.10 -7.79 -6.81
C ARG A 215 1.11 -8.65 -6.04
N MET A 216 1.35 -8.83 -4.75
CA MET A 216 0.42 -9.51 -3.86
C MET A 216 -0.93 -8.81 -3.86
N SER A 217 -2.00 -9.59 -3.86
CA SER A 217 -3.35 -9.05 -3.71
C SER A 217 -3.55 -8.42 -2.34
N CYS A 218 -4.38 -7.41 -2.29
CA CYS A 218 -4.90 -6.84 -1.06
C CYS A 218 -6.35 -7.24 -0.93
N ASN A 219 -6.73 -7.74 0.24
CA ASN A 219 -8.14 -8.00 0.50
C ASN A 219 -8.90 -6.67 0.56
N ASN A 220 -9.95 -6.55 -0.21
CA ASN A 220 -10.86 -5.40 -0.22
C ASN A 220 -11.65 -5.24 1.10
N GLY A 221 -11.23 -5.90 2.17
CA GLY A 221 -11.98 -6.00 3.43
C GLY A 221 -11.41 -5.26 4.64
N SER A 222 -10.21 -4.72 4.56
CA SER A 222 -9.65 -3.87 5.65
C SER A 222 -8.36 -3.22 5.19
N GLY A 223 -8.47 -1.98 4.84
CA GLY A 223 -7.45 -0.97 4.72
C GLY A 223 -6.01 -1.38 4.50
N SER A 224 -5.52 -1.20 3.31
CA SER A 224 -4.11 -0.91 3.09
C SER A 224 -3.83 -0.53 1.65
N GLY A 225 -2.98 0.47 1.47
CA GLY A 225 -2.57 1.05 0.21
C GLY A 225 -1.87 0.11 -0.75
N CYS A 226 -2.63 -0.79 -1.32
CA CYS A 226 -2.20 -1.57 -2.46
C CYS A 226 -2.68 -0.91 -3.73
N SER A 227 -1.79 -0.84 -4.70
CA SER A 227 -2.13 -0.42 -6.04
C SER A 227 -3.26 -1.29 -6.58
N SER A 228 -4.42 -0.71 -6.77
CA SER A 228 -5.45 -1.33 -7.57
C SER A 228 -5.05 -1.24 -9.04
N THR A 229 -4.97 -2.34 -9.75
CA THR A 229 -5.37 -2.32 -11.14
C THR A 229 -6.73 -1.63 -11.16
N GLY A 230 -6.86 -0.48 -11.81
CA GLY A 230 -8.01 0.43 -11.68
C GLY A 230 -9.35 -0.28 -11.59
N SER A 231 -10.25 0.28 -10.80
CA SER A 231 -11.58 -0.29 -10.52
C SER A 231 -12.26 -0.73 -11.79
N THR A 232 -12.69 -2.00 -11.82
CA THR A 232 -13.29 -2.63 -13.00
C THR A 232 -14.82 -2.57 -13.01
N GLY A 233 -15.42 -2.07 -11.91
CA GLY A 233 -16.87 -1.90 -11.83
C GLY A 233 -17.41 -0.75 -12.71
N PRO A 234 -18.68 -0.80 -13.13
CA PRO A 234 -19.28 0.24 -13.95
C PRO A 234 -19.22 1.64 -13.32
N TYR A 235 -19.13 1.70 -12.00
CA TYR A 235 -19.02 2.94 -11.23
C TYR A 235 -17.72 3.71 -11.55
N ALA A 236 -16.64 3.05 -11.96
CA ALA A 236 -15.39 3.71 -12.31
C ALA A 236 -15.52 4.66 -13.51
N GLY A 237 -16.50 4.39 -14.37
CA GLY A 237 -16.82 5.18 -15.55
C GLY A 237 -17.87 6.29 -15.33
N TRP A 238 -18.48 6.41 -14.14
CA TRP A 238 -19.54 7.39 -13.91
C TRP A 238 -19.04 8.83 -14.09
N LYS A 239 -19.84 9.64 -14.81
CA LYS A 239 -19.54 11.04 -15.06
C LYS A 239 -20.65 11.93 -14.50
N GLN A 240 -20.27 13.06 -13.90
CA GLN A 240 -21.26 14.03 -13.41
C GLN A 240 -22.14 14.58 -14.54
N SER A 241 -21.62 14.63 -15.77
CA SER A 241 -22.33 15.10 -16.96
C SER A 241 -23.17 14.05 -17.68
N ASP A 242 -23.27 12.82 -17.14
CA ASP A 242 -24.08 11.77 -17.74
C ASP A 242 -25.52 12.19 -17.84
N SER A 243 -26.14 11.98 -19.02
CA SER A 243 -27.51 12.38 -19.31
C SER A 243 -28.57 11.69 -18.43
N ALA A 244 -28.24 10.52 -17.85
CA ALA A 244 -29.12 9.79 -16.96
C ALA A 244 -29.38 10.51 -15.62
N TRP A 245 -28.43 11.33 -15.13
CA TRP A 245 -28.56 12.01 -13.85
C TRP A 245 -28.07 13.46 -13.85
N GLY A 246 -27.32 13.89 -14.85
CA GLY A 246 -26.70 15.22 -14.90
C GLY A 246 -27.63 16.41 -14.69
N SER A 247 -28.90 16.27 -15.03
CA SER A 247 -29.92 17.32 -14.87
C SER A 247 -30.56 17.39 -13.47
N ILE A 248 -30.29 16.42 -12.58
CA ILE A 248 -30.88 16.40 -11.23
C ILE A 248 -30.25 17.53 -10.40
N SER A 249 -31.13 18.36 -9.79
CA SER A 249 -30.67 19.46 -8.94
C SER A 249 -30.13 19.01 -7.59
N LEU A 250 -29.15 19.75 -7.08
CA LEU A 250 -28.54 19.55 -5.78
C LEU A 250 -29.27 20.39 -4.73
N GLY A 251 -29.93 19.76 -3.76
CA GLY A 251 -30.59 20.43 -2.64
C GLY A 251 -31.69 21.40 -3.03
N GLY A 252 -32.34 21.25 -4.20
CA GLY A 252 -33.31 22.18 -4.70
C GLY A 252 -32.76 23.54 -5.15
N SER A 253 -31.43 23.65 -5.28
CA SER A 253 -30.74 24.81 -5.85
C SER A 253 -30.83 24.83 -7.39
N ASN A 254 -30.28 25.87 -8.02
CA ASN A 254 -30.13 25.93 -9.46
C ASN A 254 -28.96 25.09 -9.99
N GLU A 255 -28.11 24.60 -9.09
CA GLU A 255 -26.99 23.72 -9.44
C GLU A 255 -27.47 22.28 -9.63
N THR A 256 -26.89 21.60 -10.61
CA THR A 256 -27.19 20.22 -10.93
C THR A 256 -25.96 19.31 -10.73
N ILE A 257 -26.16 17.99 -10.84
CA ILE A 257 -25.05 17.05 -10.81
C ILE A 257 -24.03 17.42 -11.90
N SER A 258 -24.51 17.77 -13.11
CA SER A 258 -23.62 18.15 -14.21
C SER A 258 -22.80 19.41 -13.93
N SER A 259 -23.38 20.42 -13.28
CA SER A 259 -22.70 21.70 -13.05
C SER A 259 -21.81 21.71 -11.80
N ALA A 260 -22.21 21.02 -10.72
CA ALA A 260 -21.54 21.08 -9.41
C ALA A 260 -21.43 19.73 -8.68
N GLY A 261 -21.75 18.62 -9.33
CA GLY A 261 -21.87 17.29 -8.71
C GLY A 261 -20.58 16.47 -8.63
N CYS A 262 -19.39 17.05 -8.86
CA CYS A 262 -18.15 16.28 -8.83
C CYS A 262 -17.95 15.53 -7.49
N LEU A 263 -18.22 16.18 -6.36
CA LEU A 263 -18.08 15.57 -5.04
C LEU A 263 -19.07 14.43 -4.83
N VAL A 264 -20.37 14.64 -5.08
CA VAL A 264 -21.38 13.60 -4.86
C VAL A 264 -21.18 12.41 -5.80
N THR A 265 -20.76 12.64 -7.04
CA THR A 265 -20.42 11.56 -7.99
C THR A 265 -19.19 10.77 -7.49
N SER A 266 -18.15 11.46 -7.00
CA SER A 266 -16.97 10.81 -6.43
C SER A 266 -17.30 9.98 -5.18
N VAL A 267 -18.16 10.49 -4.29
CA VAL A 267 -18.62 9.74 -3.12
C VAL A 267 -19.47 8.53 -3.54
N ALA A 268 -20.37 8.68 -4.52
CA ALA A 268 -21.13 7.56 -5.06
C ALA A 268 -20.22 6.46 -5.64
N MET A 269 -19.16 6.83 -6.35
CA MET A 269 -18.16 5.87 -6.85
C MET A 269 -17.53 5.07 -5.70
N LEU A 270 -17.17 5.73 -4.58
CA LEU A 270 -16.58 5.07 -3.41
C LEU A 270 -17.57 4.16 -2.68
N ILE A 271 -18.85 4.56 -2.56
CA ILE A 271 -19.91 3.73 -2.00
C ILE A 271 -20.07 2.45 -2.85
N ALA A 272 -20.17 2.61 -4.18
CA ALA A 272 -20.28 1.46 -5.09
C ALA A 272 -19.03 0.56 -5.03
N LYS A 273 -17.84 1.15 -4.94
CA LYS A 273 -16.58 0.42 -4.78
C LYS A 273 -16.55 -0.38 -3.49
N SER A 274 -17.11 0.14 -2.41
CA SER A 274 -17.13 -0.52 -1.10
C SER A 274 -18.07 -1.71 -1.04
N GLY A 275 -19.06 -1.79 -1.95
CA GLY A 275 -20.05 -2.86 -1.98
C GLY A 275 -21.05 -2.86 -0.83
N VAL A 276 -21.14 -1.77 -0.04
CA VAL A 276 -22.10 -1.66 1.06
C VAL A 276 -23.54 -1.54 0.55
N GLU A 277 -24.48 -2.00 1.36
CA GLU A 277 -25.90 -1.80 1.11
C GLU A 277 -26.29 -0.31 1.18
N THR A 278 -27.22 0.10 0.35
CA THR A 278 -27.68 1.48 0.26
C THR A 278 -29.19 1.60 0.43
N ASN A 279 -29.63 2.72 1.01
CA ASN A 279 -31.04 3.08 1.22
C ASN A 279 -31.55 4.00 0.10
N VAL A 280 -31.35 3.60 -1.16
CA VAL A 280 -31.84 4.31 -2.33
C VAL A 280 -32.96 3.53 -3.02
N GLU A 281 -33.78 4.20 -3.80
CA GLU A 281 -34.78 3.54 -4.63
C GLU A 281 -34.17 3.13 -5.98
N GLY A 282 -34.22 1.83 -6.29
CA GLY A 282 -33.67 1.25 -7.53
C GLY A 282 -32.17 1.02 -7.47
N ASP A 283 -31.54 0.89 -8.64
CA ASP A 283 -30.12 0.62 -8.75
C ASP A 283 -29.28 1.82 -8.28
N PHE A 284 -28.27 1.55 -7.47
CA PHE A 284 -27.40 2.60 -6.95
C PHE A 284 -26.54 3.23 -8.05
N ASN A 285 -26.66 4.54 -8.18
CA ASN A 285 -25.88 5.37 -9.10
C ASN A 285 -25.86 6.84 -8.58
N PRO A 286 -25.08 7.76 -9.18
CA PRO A 286 -25.05 9.16 -8.73
C PRO A 286 -26.42 9.83 -8.67
N GLY A 287 -27.34 9.48 -9.60
CA GLY A 287 -28.69 10.05 -9.65
C GLY A 287 -29.54 9.61 -8.46
N THR A 288 -29.65 8.30 -8.22
CA THR A 288 -30.44 7.76 -7.08
C THR A 288 -29.84 8.16 -5.74
N PHE A 289 -28.51 8.27 -5.65
CA PHE A 289 -27.83 8.78 -4.47
C PHE A 289 -28.22 10.25 -4.18
N VAL A 290 -28.16 11.15 -5.19
CA VAL A 290 -28.56 12.55 -5.02
C VAL A 290 -30.05 12.69 -4.75
N GLN A 291 -30.92 11.91 -5.36
CA GLN A 291 -32.34 11.88 -5.05
C GLN A 291 -32.59 11.54 -3.59
N ARG A 292 -31.88 10.52 -3.06
CA ARG A 292 -31.97 10.17 -1.65
C ARG A 292 -31.45 11.30 -0.75
N LEU A 293 -30.30 11.89 -1.07
CA LEU A 293 -29.76 13.04 -0.34
C LEU A 293 -30.73 14.23 -0.31
N ASN A 294 -31.39 14.52 -1.42
CA ASN A 294 -32.43 15.57 -1.49
C ASN A 294 -33.61 15.32 -0.55
N GLN A 295 -33.99 14.05 -0.37
CA GLN A 295 -35.10 13.66 0.53
C GLN A 295 -34.74 13.82 2.00
N ILE A 296 -33.47 13.60 2.38
CA ILE A 296 -33.00 13.53 3.77
C ILE A 296 -32.28 14.80 4.25
N GLY A 297 -32.29 15.89 3.45
CA GLY A 297 -31.57 17.11 3.79
C GLY A 297 -30.05 16.99 3.64
N GLY A 298 -29.58 16.17 2.70
CA GLY A 298 -28.17 15.93 2.39
C GLY A 298 -27.44 17.10 1.76
N PHE A 299 -28.12 18.24 1.57
CA PHE A 299 -27.54 19.47 1.05
C PHE A 299 -27.98 20.70 1.84
N TYR A 300 -27.13 21.69 1.90
CA TYR A 300 -27.45 23.06 2.27
C TYR A 300 -27.20 23.96 1.04
N GLY A 301 -28.30 24.36 0.35
CA GLY A 301 -28.20 24.85 -1.03
C GLY A 301 -27.62 23.74 -1.92
N ALA A 302 -26.55 24.03 -2.67
CA ALA A 302 -25.80 23.01 -3.41
C ALA A 302 -24.66 22.36 -2.60
N SER A 303 -24.43 22.82 -1.37
CA SER A 303 -23.31 22.34 -0.54
C SER A 303 -23.65 20.98 0.08
N PHE A 304 -22.77 20.02 -0.11
CA PHE A 304 -22.92 18.65 0.38
C PHE A 304 -22.75 18.57 1.91
N VAL A 305 -23.68 17.90 2.60
CA VAL A 305 -23.65 17.64 4.02
C VAL A 305 -22.98 16.29 4.28
N TRP A 306 -21.73 16.29 4.72
CA TRP A 306 -20.89 15.09 4.83
C TRP A 306 -21.49 13.96 5.69
N GLY A 307 -22.16 14.32 6.80
CA GLY A 307 -22.78 13.35 7.72
C GLY A 307 -23.99 12.63 7.15
N SER A 308 -24.65 13.17 6.12
CA SER A 308 -25.85 12.56 5.51
C SER A 308 -25.57 11.30 4.72
N VAL A 309 -24.29 11.01 4.42
CA VAL A 309 -23.88 9.82 3.67
C VAL A 309 -24.37 8.54 4.35
N SER A 310 -24.24 8.44 5.66
CA SER A 310 -24.66 7.27 6.44
C SER A 310 -26.19 7.04 6.47
N GLU A 311 -27.00 8.03 6.11
CA GLU A 311 -28.44 7.83 5.96
C GLU A 311 -28.81 7.23 4.59
N ALA A 312 -27.97 7.45 3.58
CA ALA A 312 -28.12 6.86 2.24
C ALA A 312 -27.35 5.52 2.13
N ALA A 313 -26.26 5.34 2.88
CA ALA A 313 -25.44 4.13 2.93
C ALA A 313 -25.02 3.87 4.39
N PRO A 314 -25.80 3.13 5.19
CA PRO A 314 -25.65 3.08 6.67
C PRO A 314 -24.27 2.62 7.14
N SER A 315 -23.65 1.68 6.44
CA SER A 315 -22.31 1.18 6.76
C SER A 315 -21.18 2.05 6.20
N PHE A 316 -21.48 3.12 5.45
CA PHE A 316 -20.48 4.02 4.87
C PHE A 316 -20.50 5.38 5.57
N GLN A 317 -19.51 5.63 6.43
CA GLN A 317 -19.52 6.77 7.34
C GLN A 317 -18.43 7.77 7.01
N PHE A 318 -18.78 9.06 6.94
CA PHE A 318 -17.80 10.13 6.90
C PHE A 318 -17.01 10.18 8.21
N VAL A 319 -15.69 10.27 8.12
CA VAL A 319 -14.81 10.32 9.29
C VAL A 319 -14.28 11.74 9.51
N SER A 320 -13.55 12.28 8.53
CA SER A 320 -12.94 13.61 8.67
C SER A 320 -12.37 14.12 7.34
N ARG A 321 -11.74 15.28 7.42
CA ARG A 321 -10.96 15.89 6.34
C ARG A 321 -9.57 16.26 6.83
N THR A 322 -8.56 16.01 6.00
CA THR A 322 -7.18 16.41 6.25
C THR A 322 -6.74 17.40 5.19
N TYR A 323 -6.34 18.60 5.64
CA TYR A 323 -5.84 19.65 4.75
C TYR A 323 -4.36 19.43 4.46
N VAL A 324 -4.00 19.44 3.17
CA VAL A 324 -2.64 19.19 2.69
C VAL A 324 -2.07 20.35 1.87
N SER A 325 -2.76 21.50 1.88
CA SER A 325 -2.24 22.73 1.26
C SER A 325 -0.89 23.11 1.84
N GLY A 326 0.08 23.44 0.99
CA GLY A 326 1.44 23.80 1.43
C GLY A 326 2.38 22.64 1.70
N GLN A 327 1.88 21.40 1.76
CA GLN A 327 2.73 20.23 1.85
C GLN A 327 3.45 19.95 0.53
N SER A 328 4.64 19.34 0.61
CA SER A 328 5.35 18.83 -0.57
C SER A 328 4.59 17.69 -1.25
N ARG A 329 4.97 17.36 -2.49
CA ARG A 329 4.37 16.24 -3.23
C ARG A 329 4.47 14.91 -2.47
N SER A 330 5.63 14.64 -1.89
CA SER A 330 5.87 13.42 -1.10
C SER A 330 5.04 13.39 0.18
N GLN A 331 4.92 14.49 0.90
CA GLN A 331 4.08 14.55 2.10
C GLN A 331 2.59 14.31 1.79
N LYS A 332 2.08 14.88 0.68
CA LYS A 332 0.71 14.63 0.24
C LYS A 332 0.47 13.16 -0.11
N LEU A 333 1.44 12.55 -0.81
CA LEU A 333 1.40 11.12 -1.15
C LEU A 333 1.41 10.26 0.12
N GLN A 334 2.29 10.58 1.07
CA GLN A 334 2.38 9.90 2.35
C GLN A 334 1.08 10.02 3.17
N THR A 335 0.52 11.23 3.27
CA THR A 335 -0.77 11.45 3.95
C THR A 335 -1.87 10.58 3.34
N LEU A 336 -1.95 10.55 2.01
CA LEU A 336 -2.93 9.72 1.30
C LEU A 336 -2.67 8.23 1.53
N ALA A 337 -1.41 7.78 1.42
CA ALA A 337 -1.03 6.40 1.67
C ALA A 337 -1.43 5.95 3.09
N ASN A 338 -1.18 6.78 4.10
CA ASN A 338 -1.57 6.49 5.48
C ASN A 338 -3.09 6.37 5.65
N LEU A 339 -3.88 7.20 4.97
CA LEU A 339 -5.34 7.09 5.00
C LEU A 339 -5.83 5.80 4.33
N LEU A 340 -5.28 5.46 3.16
CA LEU A 340 -5.64 4.23 2.46
C LEU A 340 -5.20 2.99 3.26
N ASN A 341 -4.03 3.03 3.90
CA ASN A 341 -3.52 1.95 4.74
C ASN A 341 -4.38 1.69 5.99
N GLN A 342 -5.09 2.69 6.47
CA GLN A 342 -6.06 2.57 7.56
C GLN A 342 -7.45 2.10 7.08
N GLY A 343 -7.61 1.81 5.79
CA GLY A 343 -8.87 1.33 5.23
C GLY A 343 -9.87 2.39 4.86
N TYR A 344 -9.45 3.62 4.83
CA TYR A 344 -10.36 4.67 4.44
C TYR A 344 -10.57 4.73 2.93
N TYR A 345 -11.79 5.04 2.54
CA TYR A 345 -12.18 5.45 1.19
C TYR A 345 -12.00 6.97 1.09
N VAL A 346 -11.27 7.45 0.10
CA VAL A 346 -10.80 8.85 0.06
C VAL A 346 -11.30 9.56 -1.19
N VAL A 347 -11.80 10.77 -1.04
CA VAL A 347 -11.94 11.74 -2.14
C VAL A 347 -10.93 12.85 -1.96
N ALA A 348 -10.32 13.29 -3.07
CA ALA A 348 -9.33 14.38 -3.09
C ALA A 348 -9.91 15.62 -3.74
N GLU A 349 -9.67 16.78 -3.11
CA GLU A 349 -9.92 18.06 -3.72
C GLU A 349 -8.71 18.50 -4.54
N VAL A 350 -8.97 18.78 -5.81
CA VAL A 350 -8.00 19.28 -6.79
C VAL A 350 -8.53 20.56 -7.44
N LYS A 351 -7.73 21.20 -8.27
CA LYS A 351 -8.16 22.33 -9.07
C LYS A 351 -8.38 21.88 -10.52
N GLY A 352 -9.65 21.85 -10.92
CA GLY A 352 -10.05 21.66 -12.30
C GLY A 352 -10.02 22.95 -13.12
N ASN A 353 -10.46 22.88 -14.37
CA ASN A 353 -10.47 24.02 -15.29
C ASN A 353 -11.40 25.15 -14.83
N THR A 354 -12.50 24.81 -14.15
CA THR A 354 -13.54 25.74 -13.68
C THR A 354 -13.40 26.11 -12.20
N GLY A 355 -12.37 25.63 -11.51
CA GLY A 355 -12.16 25.89 -10.09
C GLY A 355 -12.01 24.61 -9.27
N GLN A 356 -12.69 24.55 -8.12
CA GLN A 356 -12.68 23.37 -7.23
C GLN A 356 -13.23 22.14 -7.97
N HIS A 357 -12.53 21.02 -7.82
CA HIS A 357 -12.96 19.72 -8.34
C HIS A 357 -12.63 18.61 -7.35
N TRP A 358 -13.46 17.57 -7.33
CA TRP A 358 -13.28 16.42 -6.47
C TRP A 358 -13.20 15.14 -7.28
N VAL A 359 -12.28 14.28 -6.92
CA VAL A 359 -12.09 12.97 -7.54
C VAL A 359 -12.08 11.86 -6.48
N ALA A 360 -12.59 10.69 -6.81
CA ALA A 360 -12.51 9.53 -5.96
C ALA A 360 -11.13 8.86 -6.12
N ILE A 361 -10.47 8.57 -5.02
CA ILE A 361 -9.19 7.86 -5.06
C ILE A 361 -9.46 6.37 -5.26
N ASP A 362 -8.83 5.82 -6.27
CA ASP A 362 -8.92 4.40 -6.59
C ASP A 362 -7.78 3.60 -5.96
N GLY A 363 -6.65 4.24 -5.73
CA GLY A 363 -5.46 3.64 -5.10
C GLY A 363 -4.21 4.44 -5.39
N ILE A 364 -3.06 3.86 -5.03
CA ILE A 364 -1.74 4.37 -5.36
C ILE A 364 -1.00 3.28 -6.13
N ASP A 365 -0.38 3.65 -7.25
CA ASP A 365 0.49 2.80 -8.05
C ASP A 365 1.86 3.47 -8.22
N GLY A 366 2.81 3.07 -7.38
CA GLY A 366 4.08 3.77 -7.25
C GLY A 366 3.85 5.23 -6.83
N ASN A 367 4.37 6.17 -7.61
CA ASN A 367 4.14 7.60 -7.44
C ASN A 367 2.85 8.12 -8.09
N ASN A 368 2.04 7.24 -8.66
CA ASN A 368 0.81 7.58 -9.34
C ASN A 368 -0.38 7.42 -8.39
N ILE A 369 -1.15 8.45 -8.20
CA ILE A 369 -2.42 8.36 -7.51
C ILE A 369 -3.48 8.01 -8.55
N MET A 370 -4.00 6.78 -8.45
CA MET A 370 -5.06 6.30 -9.31
C MET A 370 -6.39 6.88 -8.85
N MET A 371 -7.21 7.32 -9.79
CA MET A 371 -8.48 7.98 -9.50
C MET A 371 -9.60 7.51 -10.42
N MET A 372 -10.81 7.66 -9.93
CA MET A 372 -12.05 7.69 -10.71
C MET A 372 -12.51 9.15 -10.76
N ASP A 373 -12.48 9.73 -11.94
CA ASP A 373 -12.75 11.16 -12.11
C ASP A 373 -14.12 11.39 -12.73
N PRO A 374 -15.04 12.07 -12.04
CA PRO A 374 -16.36 12.38 -12.58
C PRO A 374 -16.33 13.42 -13.72
N GLY A 375 -15.22 14.12 -13.90
CA GLY A 375 -15.07 15.18 -14.91
C GLY A 375 -14.20 14.80 -16.11
N SER A 376 -13.39 13.77 -16.03
CA SER A 376 -12.48 13.35 -17.13
C SER A 376 -12.38 11.83 -17.27
N GLN A 377 -11.71 11.38 -18.34
CA GLN A 377 -11.41 9.96 -18.54
C GLN A 377 -10.04 9.56 -17.97
N SER A 378 -9.30 10.51 -17.43
CA SER A 378 -7.99 10.23 -16.86
C SER A 378 -8.11 9.41 -15.57
N THR A 379 -7.22 8.44 -15.41
CA THR A 379 -7.14 7.58 -14.23
C THR A 379 -5.97 7.91 -13.32
N ASN A 380 -5.10 8.86 -13.71
CA ASN A 380 -3.95 9.29 -12.91
C ASN A 380 -4.13 10.76 -12.47
N MET A 381 -4.28 10.94 -11.15
CA MET A 381 -4.64 12.25 -10.58
C MET A 381 -3.60 13.32 -10.86
N TRP A 382 -2.31 13.04 -10.64
CA TRP A 382 -1.26 14.05 -10.80
C TRP A 382 -0.66 14.15 -12.21
N GLN A 383 -1.11 13.33 -13.14
CA GLN A 383 -0.93 13.58 -14.57
C GLN A 383 -2.01 14.52 -15.11
N GLN A 384 -3.25 14.40 -14.58
CA GLN A 384 -4.38 15.22 -14.96
C GLN A 384 -4.38 16.59 -14.27
N TYR A 385 -4.07 16.63 -12.98
CA TYR A 385 -4.13 17.81 -12.13
C TYR A 385 -2.76 18.13 -11.53
N ASN A 386 -2.44 19.42 -11.41
CA ASN A 386 -1.21 19.82 -10.74
C ASN A 386 -1.25 19.40 -9.26
N TRP A 387 -0.29 18.60 -8.83
CA TRP A 387 -0.18 18.11 -7.46
C TRP A 387 -0.18 19.25 -6.40
N ALA A 388 0.40 20.42 -6.75
CA ALA A 388 0.44 21.57 -5.84
C ALA A 388 -0.96 22.06 -5.46
N ASN A 389 -1.93 21.84 -6.33
CA ASN A 389 -3.32 22.25 -6.14
C ASN A 389 -4.20 21.19 -5.44
N THR A 390 -3.63 20.07 -5.02
CA THR A 390 -4.33 19.15 -4.11
C THR A 390 -4.39 19.81 -2.73
N SER A 391 -5.59 20.15 -2.26
CA SER A 391 -5.79 20.97 -1.07
C SER A 391 -6.17 20.19 0.17
N GLN A 392 -6.95 19.11 0.01
CA GLN A 392 -7.40 18.26 1.10
C GLN A 392 -7.83 16.87 0.62
N PHE A 393 -7.87 15.96 1.56
CA PHE A 393 -8.48 14.64 1.46
C PHE A 393 -9.65 14.57 2.42
N ALA A 394 -10.82 14.11 1.95
CA ALA A 394 -11.93 13.74 2.80
C ALA A 394 -12.10 12.22 2.77
N TYR A 395 -12.34 11.60 3.92
CA TYR A 395 -12.28 10.16 4.00
C TYR A 395 -13.42 9.55 4.81
N PHE A 396 -13.75 8.32 4.41
CA PHE A 396 -14.87 7.54 4.88
C PHE A 396 -14.40 6.15 5.31
N ARG A 397 -15.17 5.49 6.16
CA ARG A 397 -14.95 4.10 6.54
C ARG A 397 -16.21 3.28 6.34
N VAL A 398 -16.01 1.98 6.14
CA VAL A 398 -17.07 0.96 6.28
C VAL A 398 -17.06 0.49 7.73
N SER A 399 -18.23 0.43 8.38
CA SER A 399 -18.41 0.01 9.77
C SER A 399 -19.24 -1.27 9.88
#